data_afdf4f0a345d26ecd69eae0c9b777093
#
_entry.id   afdf4f0a345d26ecd69eae0c9b777093
#
_cell.length_a   1.000
_cell.length_b   1.000
_cell.length_c   1.000
_cell.angle_alpha   90.00
_cell.angle_beta   90.00
_cell.angle_gamma   90.00
#
_symmetry.space_group_name_H-M   'P 1'
#
loop_
_entity.id
_entity.type
_entity.pdbx_description
1 polymer ?
#
loop_
_entity_poly.entity_id
_entity_poly.type
_entity_poly.pdbx_seq_one_letter_code
_entity_poly.pdbx_strand_id
1 'polypeptide(L)'
;MSRVVGGQRLLGDREKEVFRKMLWQVADFSGVEVLTYCVMDNHFHVLVRVPERDRVISDGELLRRFRVLYPKPTKYQTASFKRFEAGLQTGSEEALAMRERLLKRMHDLSEFMKTLKQRFSI
;
A
#
# COMPACT_ATOMS: atom_id res chain seq x y z
N MET A 1 -0.63 10.53 11.34
CA MET A 1 -0.07 11.77 10.78
C MET A 1 1.42 11.63 10.57
N SER A 2 1.90 12.05 9.42
CA SER A 2 3.32 12.07 9.14
C SER A 2 3.84 13.51 9.17
N ARG A 3 5.09 13.67 9.52
CA ARG A 3 5.66 14.96 9.77
C ARG A 3 7.06 15.05 9.16
N VAL A 4 7.41 16.21 8.62
CA VAL A 4 8.74 16.44 8.06
C VAL A 4 9.77 16.45 9.19
N VAL A 5 10.74 15.56 9.11
CA VAL A 5 11.80 15.47 10.11
C VAL A 5 12.71 16.69 9.99
N GLY A 6 12.99 17.32 11.12
CA GLY A 6 13.80 18.53 11.14
C GLY A 6 13.10 19.79 10.66
N GLY A 7 11.84 19.69 10.25
CA GLY A 7 11.02 20.82 9.81
C GLY A 7 11.57 21.58 8.61
N GLN A 8 12.49 20.95 7.87
CA GLN A 8 13.20 21.63 6.81
C GLN A 8 12.55 21.47 5.45
N ARG A 9 11.88 20.35 5.25
CA ARG A 9 11.30 20.04 3.96
C ARG A 9 9.83 20.41 3.92
N LEU A 10 9.47 21.22 2.95
CA LEU A 10 8.10 21.61 2.70
C LEU A 10 7.54 20.80 1.54
N LEU A 11 6.24 20.50 1.59
CA LEU A 11 5.56 19.80 0.53
C LEU A 11 5.07 20.82 -0.49
N GLY A 12 5.67 20.81 -1.67
CA GLY A 12 5.22 21.61 -2.79
C GLY A 12 4.07 20.94 -3.52
N ASP A 13 3.59 21.60 -4.58
CA ASP A 13 2.47 21.07 -5.35
C ASP A 13 2.77 19.70 -5.96
N ARG A 14 4.00 19.51 -6.41
CA ARG A 14 4.43 18.24 -7.01
C ARG A 14 4.42 17.11 -5.99
N GLU A 15 4.94 17.37 -4.80
CA GLU A 15 4.98 16.39 -3.72
C GLU A 15 3.57 16.06 -3.22
N LYS A 16 2.68 17.05 -3.18
CA LYS A 16 1.29 16.82 -2.80
C LYS A 16 0.57 15.92 -3.81
N GLU A 17 0.87 16.09 -5.09
CA GLU A 17 0.31 15.23 -6.14
C GLU A 17 0.86 13.81 -6.05
N VAL A 18 2.14 13.65 -5.78
CA VAL A 18 2.76 12.35 -5.55
C VAL A 18 2.11 11.67 -4.35
N PHE A 19 1.91 12.43 -3.26
CA PHE A 19 1.23 11.90 -2.08
C PHE A 19 -0.17 11.42 -2.41
N ARG A 20 -0.94 12.20 -3.16
CA ARG A 20 -2.31 11.85 -3.51
C ARG A 20 -2.37 10.52 -4.27
N LYS A 21 -1.50 10.35 -5.27
CA LYS A 21 -1.43 9.11 -6.04
C LYS A 21 -1.06 7.93 -5.15
N MET A 22 -0.08 8.13 -4.29
CA MET A 22 0.40 7.09 -3.39
C MET A 22 -0.67 6.70 -2.38
N LEU A 23 -1.42 7.69 -1.86
CA LEU A 23 -2.52 7.45 -0.94
C LEU A 23 -3.55 6.48 -1.54
N TRP A 24 -3.95 6.72 -2.80
CA TRP A 24 -4.91 5.86 -3.48
C TRP A 24 -4.36 4.45 -3.73
N GLN A 25 -3.08 4.34 -4.08
CA GLN A 25 -2.44 3.05 -4.28
C GLN A 25 -2.39 2.24 -2.99
N VAL A 26 -1.97 2.86 -1.90
CA VAL A 26 -1.88 2.18 -0.61
C VAL A 26 -3.26 1.82 -0.09
N ALA A 27 -4.24 2.70 -0.25
CA ALA A 27 -5.61 2.43 0.16
C ALA A 27 -6.20 1.24 -0.59
N ASP A 28 -5.99 1.17 -1.90
CA ASP A 28 -6.47 0.07 -2.73
C ASP A 28 -5.83 -1.25 -2.28
N PHE A 29 -4.52 -1.26 -2.10
CA PHE A 29 -3.83 -2.45 -1.59
C PHE A 29 -4.37 -2.87 -0.22
N SER A 30 -4.53 -1.92 0.68
CA SER A 30 -4.89 -2.18 2.07
C SER A 30 -6.37 -2.50 2.27
N GLY A 31 -7.21 -2.30 1.26
CA GLY A 31 -8.66 -2.46 1.41
C GLY A 31 -9.26 -1.39 2.32
N VAL A 32 -8.67 -0.21 2.37
CA VAL A 32 -9.09 0.91 3.20
C VAL A 32 -9.76 1.95 2.32
N GLU A 33 -10.88 2.52 2.79
CA GLU A 33 -11.57 3.57 2.08
C GLU A 33 -11.10 4.94 2.59
N VAL A 34 -10.66 5.79 1.67
CA VAL A 34 -10.30 7.17 1.99
C VAL A 34 -11.54 8.03 1.89
N LEU A 35 -11.97 8.59 3.01
CA LEU A 35 -13.15 9.46 3.05
C LEU A 35 -12.77 10.90 2.70
N THR A 36 -11.67 11.37 3.26
CA THR A 36 -11.13 12.69 2.94
C THR A 36 -9.66 12.74 3.35
N TYR A 37 -8.94 13.69 2.82
CA TYR A 37 -7.57 13.93 3.21
C TYR A 37 -7.23 15.41 3.07
N CYS A 38 -6.21 15.82 3.80
CA CYS A 38 -5.69 17.18 3.73
C CYS A 38 -4.17 17.10 3.76
N VAL A 39 -3.52 17.72 2.79
CA VAL A 39 -2.07 17.76 2.70
C VAL A 39 -1.63 19.18 2.95
N MET A 40 -0.89 19.39 4.02
CA MET A 40 -0.31 20.66 4.37
C MET A 40 1.17 20.70 3.98
N ASP A 41 1.81 21.85 4.12
CA ASP A 41 3.19 22.02 3.66
C ASP A 41 4.17 21.08 4.35
N ASN A 42 3.90 20.68 5.58
CA ASN A 42 4.84 19.86 6.36
C ASN A 42 4.20 18.65 7.03
N HIS A 43 2.92 18.37 6.77
CA HIS A 43 2.25 17.21 7.34
C HIS A 43 0.96 16.92 6.56
N PHE A 44 0.33 15.80 6.88
CA PHE A 44 -0.94 15.43 6.27
C PHE A 44 -1.89 14.81 7.29
N HIS A 45 -3.17 14.88 6.99
CA HIS A 45 -4.23 14.21 7.73
C HIS A 45 -5.06 13.39 6.75
N VAL A 46 -5.44 12.20 7.16
CA VAL A 46 -6.25 11.29 6.34
C VAL A 46 -7.37 10.74 7.23
N LEU A 47 -8.59 10.88 6.75
CA LEU A 47 -9.75 10.24 7.39
C LEU A 47 -10.14 9.04 6.54
N VAL A 48 -10.14 7.88 7.15
CA VAL A 48 -10.39 6.62 6.43
C VAL A 48 -11.41 5.78 7.17
N ARG A 49 -12.04 4.88 6.42
CA ARG A 49 -12.85 3.80 6.97
C ARG A 49 -12.14 2.48 6.66
N VAL A 50 -11.98 1.66 7.68
CA VAL A 50 -11.38 0.34 7.53
C VAL A 50 -12.51 -0.69 7.58
N PRO A 51 -12.99 -1.18 6.42
CA PRO A 51 -14.04 -2.19 6.42
C PRO A 51 -13.53 -3.51 7.00
N GLU A 52 -14.45 -4.30 7.52
CA GLU A 52 -14.10 -5.64 7.95
C GLU A 52 -13.57 -6.43 6.76
N ARG A 53 -12.66 -7.35 7.06
CA ARG A 53 -12.11 -8.21 6.02
C ARG A 53 -13.22 -9.12 5.50
N ASP A 54 -13.38 -9.17 4.18
CA ASP A 54 -14.23 -10.14 3.55
C ASP A 54 -13.76 -11.55 3.87
N ARG A 55 -14.66 -12.50 3.73
CA ARG A 55 -14.44 -13.89 4.13
C ARG A 55 -13.15 -14.45 3.57
N VAL A 56 -12.91 -14.25 2.28
CA VAL A 56 -11.72 -14.73 1.60
C VAL A 56 -11.34 -13.74 0.52
N ILE A 57 -10.09 -13.30 0.54
CA ILE A 57 -9.53 -12.54 -0.57
C ILE A 57 -8.97 -13.58 -1.53
N SER A 58 -9.49 -13.61 -2.77
CA SER A 58 -9.02 -14.55 -3.78
C SER A 58 -7.58 -14.26 -4.18
N ASP A 59 -6.91 -15.26 -4.72
CA ASP A 59 -5.54 -15.08 -5.21
C ASP A 59 -5.47 -14.02 -6.30
N GLY A 60 -6.47 -13.97 -7.18
CA GLY A 60 -6.54 -12.95 -8.22
C GLY A 60 -6.67 -11.55 -7.67
N GLU A 61 -7.51 -11.36 -6.66
CA GLU A 61 -7.67 -10.07 -6.01
C GLU A 61 -6.41 -9.68 -5.23
N LEU A 62 -5.79 -10.64 -4.56
CA LEU A 62 -4.55 -10.41 -3.84
C LEU A 62 -3.44 -9.94 -4.79
N LEU A 63 -3.30 -10.61 -5.92
CA LEU A 63 -2.32 -10.24 -6.95
C LEU A 63 -2.61 -8.87 -7.52
N ARG A 64 -3.88 -8.55 -7.76
CA ARG A 64 -4.27 -7.22 -8.24
C ARG A 64 -3.85 -6.14 -7.25
N ARG A 65 -4.15 -6.32 -5.97
CA ARG A 65 -3.79 -5.35 -4.91
C ARG A 65 -2.28 -5.21 -4.79
N PHE A 66 -1.57 -6.31 -4.88
CA PHE A 66 -0.11 -6.29 -4.79
C PHE A 66 0.50 -5.50 -5.96
N ARG A 67 -0.04 -5.66 -7.16
CA ARG A 67 0.41 -4.91 -8.34
C ARG A 67 0.21 -3.41 -8.23
N VAL A 68 -0.85 -3.01 -7.55
CA VAL A 68 -1.16 -1.57 -7.38
C VAL A 68 -0.03 -0.85 -6.67
N LEU A 69 0.68 -1.52 -5.77
CA LEU A 69 1.82 -0.95 -5.07
C LEU A 69 3.02 -0.70 -5.99
N TYR A 70 3.06 -1.34 -7.15
CA TYR A 70 4.19 -1.27 -8.07
C TYR A 70 3.73 -0.99 -9.50
N PRO A 71 3.22 0.22 -9.76
CA PRO A 71 2.67 0.55 -11.09
C PRO A 71 3.72 0.54 -12.20
N LYS A 72 4.99 0.73 -11.83
CA LYS A 72 6.11 0.66 -12.78
C LYS A 72 7.16 -0.31 -12.22
N PRO A 73 6.90 -1.62 -12.31
CA PRO A 73 7.78 -2.59 -11.68
C PRO A 73 9.14 -2.68 -12.39
N THR A 74 10.18 -2.90 -11.60
CA THR A 74 11.50 -3.23 -12.12
C THR A 74 11.50 -4.66 -12.65
N LYS A 75 12.59 -5.05 -13.31
CA LYS A 75 12.74 -6.44 -13.76
C LYS A 75 12.69 -7.42 -12.60
N TYR A 76 13.31 -7.06 -11.48
CA TYR A 76 13.29 -7.89 -10.27
C TYR A 76 11.89 -8.03 -9.70
N GLN A 77 11.16 -6.93 -9.64
CA GLN A 77 9.79 -6.93 -9.14
C GLN A 77 8.88 -7.77 -10.04
N THR A 78 9.03 -7.65 -11.35
CA THR A 78 8.27 -8.44 -12.32
C THR A 78 8.56 -9.94 -12.16
N ALA A 79 9.82 -10.29 -12.02
CA ALA A 79 10.23 -11.68 -11.83
C ALA A 79 9.69 -12.24 -10.51
N SER A 80 9.81 -11.48 -9.43
CA SER A 80 9.29 -11.87 -8.12
C SER A 80 7.78 -12.04 -8.15
N PHE A 81 7.10 -11.18 -8.89
CA PHE A 81 5.66 -11.24 -9.04
C PHE A 81 5.21 -12.51 -9.76
N LYS A 82 5.89 -12.85 -10.86
CA LYS A 82 5.61 -14.09 -11.60
C LYS A 82 5.88 -15.32 -10.76
N ARG A 83 6.96 -15.30 -9.99
CA ARG A 83 7.31 -16.39 -9.10
C ARG A 83 6.26 -16.59 -8.02
N PHE A 84 5.77 -15.50 -7.43
CA PHE A 84 4.70 -15.55 -6.44
C PHE A 84 3.42 -16.11 -7.04
N GLU A 85 3.02 -15.62 -8.21
CA GLU A 85 1.83 -16.09 -8.91
C GLU A 85 1.92 -17.59 -9.20
N ALA A 86 3.03 -18.05 -9.75
CA ALA A 86 3.26 -19.46 -10.01
C ALA A 86 3.23 -20.28 -8.72
N GLY A 87 3.83 -19.78 -7.66
CA GLY A 87 3.82 -20.42 -6.35
C GLY A 87 2.43 -20.56 -5.77
N LEU A 88 1.57 -19.57 -5.94
CA LEU A 88 0.18 -19.66 -5.49
C LEU A 88 -0.58 -20.76 -6.24
N GLN A 89 -0.34 -20.89 -7.54
CA GLN A 89 -0.98 -21.92 -8.34
C GLN A 89 -0.55 -23.33 -7.94
N THR A 90 0.70 -23.50 -7.55
CA THR A 90 1.24 -24.80 -7.14
C THR A 90 1.13 -25.07 -5.65
N GLY A 91 0.75 -24.07 -4.85
CA GLY A 91 0.64 -24.22 -3.40
C GLY A 91 1.98 -24.29 -2.70
N SER A 92 3.02 -23.62 -3.22
CA SER A 92 4.34 -23.62 -2.59
C SER A 92 4.28 -22.97 -1.20
N GLU A 93 5.09 -23.49 -0.27
CA GLU A 93 5.15 -22.95 1.09
C GLU A 93 5.59 -21.50 1.10
N GLU A 94 6.54 -21.15 0.24
CA GLU A 94 7.03 -19.78 0.11
C GLU A 94 5.92 -18.82 -0.32
N ALA A 95 5.14 -19.21 -1.31
CA ALA A 95 4.02 -18.39 -1.79
C ALA A 95 2.92 -18.27 -0.75
N LEU A 96 2.59 -19.34 -0.04
CA LEU A 96 1.60 -19.32 1.01
C LEU A 96 2.03 -18.43 2.19
N ALA A 97 3.31 -18.46 2.54
CA ALA A 97 3.84 -17.60 3.58
C ALA A 97 3.78 -16.12 3.17
N MET A 98 4.10 -15.82 1.92
CA MET A 98 4.01 -14.48 1.36
C MET A 98 2.55 -14.00 1.36
N ARG A 99 1.62 -14.87 0.98
CA ARG A 99 0.20 -14.57 1.00
C ARG A 99 -0.26 -14.16 2.40
N GLU A 100 0.13 -14.91 3.41
CA GLU A 100 -0.22 -14.58 4.80
C GLU A 100 0.34 -13.24 5.23
N ARG A 101 1.59 -12.93 4.86
CA ARG A 101 2.19 -11.64 5.18
C ARG A 101 1.46 -10.49 4.52
N LEU A 102 1.05 -10.65 3.27
CA LEU A 102 0.29 -9.61 2.56
C LEU A 102 -1.09 -9.42 3.17
N LEU A 103 -1.78 -10.50 3.51
CA LEU A 103 -3.11 -10.41 4.12
C LEU A 103 -3.08 -9.70 5.47
N LYS A 104 -2.04 -9.89 6.26
CA LYS A 104 -1.89 -9.20 7.54
C LYS A 104 -1.75 -7.68 7.39
N ARG A 105 -1.30 -7.22 6.23
CA ARG A 105 -1.14 -5.80 5.94
C ARG A 105 -2.43 -5.13 5.46
N MET A 106 -3.49 -5.91 5.26
CA MET A 106 -4.76 -5.42 4.74
C MET A 106 -5.78 -5.29 5.86
N HIS A 107 -6.73 -4.36 5.67
CA HIS A 107 -7.82 -4.10 6.62
C HIS A 107 -7.32 -3.81 8.03
N ASP A 108 -6.22 -3.06 8.12
CA ASP A 108 -5.59 -2.68 9.36
C ASP A 108 -5.08 -1.25 9.25
N LEU A 109 -5.57 -0.38 10.14
CA LEU A 109 -5.23 1.03 10.09
C LEU A 109 -3.74 1.27 10.34
N SER A 110 -3.16 0.58 11.32
CA SER A 110 -1.74 0.74 11.65
C SER A 110 -0.85 0.33 10.49
N GLU A 111 -1.17 -0.78 9.84
CA GLU A 111 -0.43 -1.26 8.68
C GLU A 111 -0.60 -0.32 7.47
N PHE A 112 -1.81 0.21 7.28
CA PHE A 112 -2.06 1.20 6.25
C PHE A 112 -1.18 2.43 6.44
N MET A 113 -1.17 2.99 7.65
CA MET A 113 -0.37 4.18 7.95
C MET A 113 1.12 3.90 7.84
N LYS A 114 1.55 2.73 8.27
CA LYS A 114 2.95 2.32 8.17
C LYS A 114 3.41 2.24 6.71
N THR A 115 2.60 1.61 5.86
CA THR A 115 2.90 1.48 4.43
C THR A 115 2.92 2.84 3.77
N LEU A 116 1.94 3.69 4.07
CA LEU A 116 1.86 5.03 3.49
C LEU A 116 3.09 5.87 3.86
N LYS A 117 3.49 5.84 5.12
CA LYS A 117 4.66 6.59 5.59
C LYS A 117 5.95 6.08 4.97
N GLN A 118 6.09 4.76 4.83
CA GLN A 118 7.27 4.17 4.19
C GLN A 118 7.36 4.55 2.71
N ARG A 119 6.23 4.57 2.02
CA ARG A 119 6.19 4.91 0.61
C ARG A 119 6.38 6.38 0.37
N PHE A 120 5.83 7.21 1.23
CA PHE A 120 5.96 8.65 1.14
C PHE A 120 7.00 9.12 2.15
N SER A 121 8.22 8.71 1.92
CA SER A 121 9.36 9.12 2.75
C SER A 121 9.73 10.55 2.43
N ILE A 122 9.77 11.35 3.45
CA ILE A 122 10.14 12.76 3.33
C ILE A 122 11.55 12.94 3.85
#